data_12035816ab104b01d8c803108c4407ab
#
_entry.id   12035816ab104b01d8c803108c4407ab
#
_cell.length_a   1.000
_cell.length_b   1.000
_cell.length_c   1.000
_cell.angle_alpha   90.00
_cell.angle_beta   90.00
_cell.angle_gamma   90.00
#
_symmetry.space_group_name_H-M   'P 1'
#
loop_
_entity.id
_entity.type
_entity.pdbx_description
1 polymer ?
#
loop_
_entity_poly.entity_id
_entity_poly.type
_entity_poly.pdbx_seq_one_letter_code
_entity_poly.pdbx_strand_id
1 'polypeptide(L)'
;MNPIDRQILQIALPSIVSNITVPLLGLIDVAIVGHLGSPAYIGAIAVGGMLFNIIYWIFGFLRMGTSGMTSQAYGKRDLPEIVRLLIRSVGIGLAVALCLILLQVPIRQAAFQIIHPTEEVREMATLYFHICIWGAPAMLGLYGLSGWYIGCLLYTSDAAD
;
A
#
# COMPACT_ATOMS: atom_id res chain seq x y z
N MET A 1 -13.09 -5.24 34.97
CA MET A 1 -12.39 -4.79 33.78
C MET A 1 -12.12 -3.29 33.96
N ASN A 2 -10.85 -2.92 34.02
CA ASN A 2 -10.47 -1.52 34.23
C ASN A 2 -10.95 -0.65 33.03
N PRO A 3 -11.29 0.62 33.25
CA PRO A 3 -11.69 1.52 32.15
C PRO A 3 -10.65 1.61 31.05
N ILE A 4 -9.36 1.47 31.40
CA ILE A 4 -8.22 1.45 30.48
C ILE A 4 -8.27 0.20 29.58
N ASP A 5 -8.56 -0.99 30.13
CA ASP A 5 -8.65 -2.24 29.36
C ASP A 5 -9.77 -2.16 28.30
N ARG A 6 -10.86 -1.48 28.64
CA ARG A 6 -11.99 -1.29 27.72
C ARG A 6 -11.61 -0.35 26.56
N GLN A 7 -10.87 0.71 26.84
CA GLN A 7 -10.37 1.62 25.78
C GLN A 7 -9.37 0.93 24.87
N ILE A 8 -8.44 0.15 25.43
CA ILE A 8 -7.50 -0.66 24.64
C ILE A 8 -8.23 -1.64 23.73
N LEU A 9 -9.22 -2.37 24.25
CA LEU A 9 -10.01 -3.31 23.45
C LEU A 9 -10.83 -2.64 22.34
N GLN A 10 -11.36 -1.45 22.59
CA GLN A 10 -12.12 -0.70 21.58
C GLN A 10 -11.26 -0.25 20.39
N ILE A 11 -9.95 -0.04 20.59
CA ILE A 11 -9.02 0.32 19.53
C ILE A 11 -8.39 -0.96 18.90
N ALA A 12 -8.02 -1.92 19.74
CA ALA A 12 -7.33 -3.14 19.29
C ALA A 12 -8.23 -4.05 18.46
N LEU A 13 -9.49 -4.24 18.84
CA LEU A 13 -10.41 -5.14 18.13
C LEU A 13 -10.63 -4.74 16.66
N PRO A 14 -10.99 -3.48 16.32
CA PRO A 14 -11.11 -3.05 14.93
C PRO A 14 -9.80 -3.17 14.16
N SER A 15 -8.66 -2.85 14.80
CA SER A 15 -7.34 -2.96 14.19
C SER A 15 -6.95 -4.41 13.88
N ILE A 16 -7.27 -5.35 14.79
CA ILE A 16 -7.04 -6.79 14.57
C ILE A 16 -7.90 -7.28 13.41
N VAL A 17 -9.19 -6.94 13.38
CA VAL A 17 -10.09 -7.33 12.29
C VAL A 17 -9.60 -6.81 10.94
N SER A 18 -9.18 -5.54 10.88
CA SER A 18 -8.64 -4.96 9.66
C SER A 18 -7.34 -5.63 9.22
N ASN A 19 -6.45 -5.97 10.15
CA ASN A 19 -5.18 -6.62 9.84
C ASN A 19 -5.33 -8.09 9.43
N ILE A 20 -6.37 -8.79 9.90
CA ILE A 20 -6.68 -10.17 9.47
C ILE A 20 -7.30 -10.18 8.07
N THR A 21 -8.04 -9.15 7.69
CA THR A 21 -8.71 -9.06 6.38
C THR A 21 -7.72 -9.11 5.23
N VAL A 22 -6.56 -8.47 5.34
CA VAL A 22 -5.55 -8.43 4.26
C VAL A 22 -4.94 -9.81 3.97
N PRO A 23 -4.45 -10.58 4.96
CA PRO A 23 -4.01 -11.96 4.73
C PRO A 23 -5.11 -12.89 4.20
N LEU A 24 -6.35 -12.74 4.69
CA LEU A 24 -7.49 -13.52 4.21
C LEU A 24 -7.77 -13.27 2.74
N LEU A 25 -7.70 -12.02 2.29
CA LEU A 25 -7.86 -11.69 0.88
C LEU A 25 -6.82 -12.41 0.02
N GLY A 26 -5.55 -12.40 0.43
CA GLY A 26 -4.48 -13.13 -0.25
C GLY A 26 -4.70 -14.64 -0.29
N LEU A 27 -5.23 -15.24 0.78
CA LEU A 27 -5.60 -16.66 0.80
C LEU A 27 -6.75 -16.98 -0.16
N ILE A 28 -7.75 -16.10 -0.24
CA ILE A 28 -8.88 -16.25 -1.17
C ILE A 28 -8.40 -16.15 -2.62
N ASP A 29 -7.51 -15.19 -2.92
CA ASP A 29 -6.92 -15.04 -4.26
C ASP A 29 -6.17 -16.30 -4.67
N VAL A 30 -5.32 -16.86 -3.81
CA VAL A 30 -4.60 -18.11 -4.06
C VAL A 30 -5.56 -19.30 -4.19
N ALA A 31 -6.62 -19.37 -3.37
CA ALA A 31 -7.61 -20.44 -3.43
C ALA A 31 -8.39 -20.40 -4.76
N ILE A 32 -8.82 -19.22 -5.22
CA ILE A 32 -9.52 -19.05 -6.50
C ILE A 32 -8.63 -19.51 -7.65
N VAL A 33 -7.36 -19.05 -7.65
CA VAL A 33 -6.42 -19.35 -8.70
C VAL A 33 -5.96 -20.81 -8.68
N GLY A 34 -5.87 -21.42 -7.50
CA GLY A 34 -5.56 -22.84 -7.36
C GLY A 34 -6.60 -23.76 -8.03
N HIS A 35 -7.84 -23.30 -8.21
CA HIS A 35 -8.90 -24.04 -8.92
C HIS A 35 -8.84 -23.89 -10.46
N LEU A 36 -8.00 -23.00 -10.99
CA LEU A 36 -7.83 -22.79 -12.44
C LEU A 36 -7.01 -23.88 -13.15
N GLY A 37 -6.50 -24.86 -12.41
CA GLY A 37 -5.93 -26.10 -12.95
C GLY A 37 -4.50 -26.01 -13.47
N SER A 38 -3.85 -24.84 -13.51
CA SER A 38 -2.44 -24.72 -13.91
C SER A 38 -1.59 -24.08 -12.79
N PRO A 39 -0.47 -24.73 -12.42
CA PRO A 39 0.50 -24.15 -11.47
C PRO A 39 1.09 -22.81 -11.94
N ALA A 40 1.07 -22.53 -13.24
CA ALA A 40 1.59 -21.30 -13.81
C ALA A 40 0.84 -20.05 -13.30
N TYR A 41 -0.46 -20.15 -13.03
CA TYR A 41 -1.22 -19.04 -12.46
C TYR A 41 -0.78 -18.67 -11.04
N ILE A 42 -0.51 -19.69 -10.21
CA ILE A 42 0.00 -19.47 -8.83
C ILE A 42 1.39 -18.83 -8.90
N GLY A 43 2.25 -19.34 -9.78
CA GLY A 43 3.57 -18.76 -10.03
C GLY A 43 3.51 -17.31 -10.52
N ALA A 44 2.58 -16.99 -11.39
CA ALA A 44 2.38 -15.64 -11.92
C ALA A 44 1.95 -14.64 -10.83
N ILE A 45 1.02 -15.02 -9.96
CA ILE A 45 0.60 -14.19 -8.83
C ILE A 45 1.73 -14.04 -7.81
N ALA A 46 2.50 -15.08 -7.53
CA ALA A 46 3.63 -15.02 -6.62
C ALA A 46 4.69 -14.04 -7.14
N VAL A 47 5.08 -14.16 -8.42
CA VAL A 47 6.06 -13.25 -9.06
C VAL A 47 5.51 -11.82 -9.14
N GLY A 48 4.30 -11.65 -9.63
CA GLY A 48 3.67 -10.34 -9.77
C GLY A 48 3.45 -9.66 -8.41
N GLY A 49 2.95 -10.39 -7.42
CA GLY A 49 2.75 -9.90 -6.05
C GLY A 49 4.06 -9.50 -5.37
N MET A 50 5.14 -10.28 -5.57
CA MET A 50 6.48 -9.94 -5.08
C MET A 50 6.96 -8.61 -5.69
N LEU A 51 6.78 -8.41 -7.00
CA LEU A 51 7.17 -7.17 -7.68
C LEU A 51 6.40 -5.96 -7.14
N PHE A 52 5.09 -6.07 -6.99
CA PHE A 52 4.30 -4.97 -6.42
C PHE A 52 4.65 -4.71 -4.96
N ASN A 53 4.94 -5.75 -4.18
CA ASN A 53 5.37 -5.61 -2.80
C ASN A 53 6.67 -4.79 -2.71
N ILE A 54 7.67 -5.11 -3.54
CA ILE A 54 8.93 -4.36 -3.61
C ILE A 54 8.68 -2.91 -4.03
N ILE A 55 7.90 -2.69 -5.09
CA ILE A 55 7.57 -1.34 -5.58
C ILE A 55 6.90 -0.53 -4.47
N TYR A 56 5.85 -1.04 -3.86
CA TYR A 56 5.12 -0.31 -2.83
C TYR A 56 5.93 -0.13 -1.54
N TRP A 57 6.81 -1.09 -1.20
CA TRP A 57 7.70 -0.96 -0.07
C TRP A 57 8.68 0.21 -0.25
N ILE A 58 9.26 0.36 -1.44
CA ILE A 58 10.13 1.49 -1.78
C ILE A 58 9.40 2.82 -1.55
N PHE A 59 8.13 2.92 -1.95
CA PHE A 59 7.34 4.14 -1.78
C PHE A 59 6.66 4.28 -0.41
N GLY A 60 6.90 3.35 0.52
CA GLY A 60 6.41 3.42 1.90
C GLY A 60 6.86 4.67 2.65
N PHE A 61 8.00 5.28 2.23
CA PHE A 61 8.47 6.56 2.79
C PHE A 61 7.45 7.70 2.59
N LEU A 62 6.63 7.65 1.55
CA LEU A 62 5.60 8.65 1.30
C LEU A 62 4.60 8.72 2.48
N ARG A 63 4.20 7.56 3.00
CA ARG A 63 3.31 7.47 4.16
C ARG A 63 4.00 8.00 5.43
N MET A 64 5.23 7.57 5.70
CA MET A 64 5.98 7.98 6.89
C MET A 64 6.33 9.47 6.87
N GLY A 65 6.82 9.98 5.74
CA GLY A 65 7.16 11.38 5.56
C GLY A 65 5.94 12.30 5.70
N THR A 66 4.82 11.92 5.09
CA THR A 66 3.57 12.69 5.21
C THR A 66 3.07 12.72 6.65
N SER A 67 3.12 11.59 7.37
CA SER A 67 2.70 11.52 8.77
C SER A 67 3.53 12.46 9.66
N GLY A 68 4.87 12.43 9.52
CA GLY A 68 5.76 13.28 10.31
C GLY A 68 5.57 14.78 10.04
N MET A 69 5.42 15.17 8.78
CA MET A 69 5.18 16.59 8.43
C MET A 69 3.80 17.06 8.89
N THR A 70 2.78 16.22 8.74
CA THR A 70 1.41 16.55 9.15
C THR A 70 1.29 16.71 10.66
N SER A 71 1.91 15.85 11.45
CA SER A 71 1.90 15.97 12.93
C SER A 71 2.58 17.26 13.41
N GLN A 72 3.68 17.68 12.74
CA GLN A 72 4.34 18.97 13.04
C GLN A 72 3.46 20.17 12.70
N ALA A 73 2.79 20.17 11.54
CA ALA A 73 1.87 21.23 11.14
C ALA A 73 0.65 21.28 12.06
N TYR A 74 0.13 20.13 12.46
CA TYR A 74 -0.98 20.00 13.38
C TYR A 74 -0.61 20.56 14.78
N GLY A 75 0.60 20.24 15.28
CA GLY A 75 1.12 20.79 16.53
C GLY A 75 1.24 22.31 16.54
N LYS A 76 1.56 22.90 15.39
CA LYS A 76 1.60 24.36 15.20
C LYS A 76 0.21 24.97 14.98
N ARG A 77 -0.85 24.18 14.90
CA ARG A 77 -2.21 24.58 14.56
C ARG A 77 -2.32 25.33 13.21
N ASP A 78 -1.45 24.99 12.27
CA ASP A 78 -1.43 25.59 10.94
C ASP A 78 -2.34 24.78 10.00
N LEU A 79 -3.63 25.05 10.06
CA LEU A 79 -4.64 24.38 9.23
C LEU A 79 -4.37 24.51 7.72
N PRO A 80 -3.99 25.69 7.19
CA PRO A 80 -3.61 25.79 5.78
C PRO A 80 -2.48 24.86 5.36
N GLU A 81 -1.45 24.72 6.21
CA GLU A 81 -0.32 23.82 5.89
C GLU A 81 -0.72 22.35 5.97
N ILE A 82 -1.60 21.96 6.89
CA ILE A 82 -2.13 20.59 6.97
C ILE A 82 -2.84 20.21 5.66
N VAL A 83 -3.67 21.10 5.12
CA VAL A 83 -4.36 20.86 3.84
C VAL A 83 -3.38 20.83 2.67
N ARG A 84 -2.39 21.73 2.65
CA ARG A 84 -1.34 21.72 1.62
C ARG A 84 -0.55 20.42 1.62
N LEU A 85 -0.21 19.90 2.79
CA LEU A 85 0.50 18.62 2.92
C LEU A 85 -0.33 17.45 2.36
N LEU A 86 -1.65 17.43 2.60
CA LEU A 86 -2.53 16.44 2.00
C LEU A 86 -2.49 16.51 0.47
N ILE A 87 -2.69 17.70 -0.11
CA ILE A 87 -2.72 17.89 -1.57
C ILE A 87 -1.36 17.50 -2.17
N ARG A 88 -0.25 17.90 -1.54
CA ARG A 88 1.10 17.59 -2.00
C ARG A 88 1.38 16.10 -1.94
N SER A 89 1.06 15.43 -0.83
CA SER A 89 1.34 13.99 -0.68
C SER A 89 0.53 13.13 -1.65
N VAL A 90 -0.76 13.43 -1.83
CA VAL A 90 -1.60 12.75 -2.81
C VAL A 90 -1.14 13.07 -4.23
N GLY A 91 -0.80 14.34 -4.52
CA GLY A 91 -0.27 14.75 -5.83
C GLY A 91 1.04 14.06 -6.19
N ILE A 92 1.98 13.95 -5.24
CA ILE A 92 3.24 13.20 -5.43
C ILE A 92 2.94 11.71 -5.66
N GLY A 93 2.03 11.12 -4.86
CA GLY A 93 1.62 9.73 -5.03
C GLY A 93 1.06 9.46 -6.43
N LEU A 94 0.18 10.33 -6.93
CA LEU A 94 -0.38 10.22 -8.28
C LEU A 94 0.67 10.43 -9.38
N ALA A 95 1.59 11.39 -9.21
CA ALA A 95 2.68 11.61 -10.16
C ALA A 95 3.62 10.40 -10.25
N VAL A 96 3.99 9.81 -9.11
CA VAL A 96 4.77 8.58 -9.06
C VAL A 96 4.02 7.42 -9.70
N ALA A 97 2.73 7.27 -9.42
CA ALA A 97 1.90 6.23 -10.05
C ALA A 97 1.88 6.37 -11.58
N LEU A 98 1.74 7.58 -12.09
CA LEU A 98 1.80 7.85 -13.52
C LEU A 98 3.17 7.45 -14.09
N CYS A 99 4.25 7.80 -13.43
CA CYS A 99 5.60 7.36 -13.82
C CYS A 99 5.72 5.84 -13.85
N LEU A 100 5.19 5.13 -12.85
CA LEU A 100 5.19 3.66 -12.81
C LEU A 100 4.40 3.06 -13.98
N ILE A 101 3.25 3.63 -14.33
CA ILE A 101 2.45 3.20 -15.47
C ILE A 101 3.21 3.44 -16.79
N LEU A 102 3.87 4.58 -16.95
CA LEU A 102 4.67 4.88 -18.16
C LEU A 102 5.90 3.97 -18.26
N LEU A 103 6.53 3.66 -17.13
CA LEU A 103 7.72 2.83 -17.04
C LEU A 103 7.41 1.33 -16.83
N GLN A 104 6.16 0.89 -16.94
CA GLN A 104 5.75 -0.49 -16.68
C GLN A 104 6.53 -1.52 -17.50
N VAL A 105 6.84 -1.20 -18.76
CA VAL A 105 7.57 -2.12 -19.67
C VAL A 105 9.01 -2.33 -19.20
N PRO A 106 9.85 -1.28 -19.02
CA PRO A 106 11.21 -1.46 -18.56
C PRO A 106 11.31 -2.05 -17.13
N ILE A 107 10.38 -1.69 -16.23
CA ILE A 107 10.35 -2.26 -14.88
C ILE A 107 10.13 -3.76 -14.93
N ARG A 108 9.15 -4.21 -15.70
CA ARG A 108 8.85 -5.63 -15.87
C ARG A 108 10.01 -6.39 -16.52
N GLN A 109 10.63 -5.82 -17.56
CA GLN A 109 11.76 -6.47 -18.23
C GLN A 109 12.95 -6.64 -17.28
N ALA A 110 13.32 -5.60 -16.53
CA ALA A 110 14.38 -5.67 -15.53
C ALA A 110 14.07 -6.71 -14.46
N ALA A 111 12.83 -6.75 -13.97
CA ALA A 111 12.41 -7.72 -12.96
C ALA A 111 12.51 -9.16 -13.47
N PHE A 112 12.06 -9.43 -14.69
CA PHE A 112 12.13 -10.78 -15.27
C PHE A 112 13.56 -11.22 -15.63
N GLN A 113 14.48 -10.29 -15.85
CA GLN A 113 15.91 -10.58 -15.98
C GLN A 113 16.55 -11.01 -14.65
N ILE A 114 15.99 -10.57 -13.51
CA ILE A 114 16.49 -10.95 -12.18
C ILE A 114 15.86 -12.27 -11.72
N ILE A 115 14.54 -12.41 -11.91
CA ILE A 115 13.77 -13.54 -11.36
C ILE A 115 13.88 -14.79 -12.22
N HIS A 116 14.08 -14.64 -13.55
CA HIS A 116 14.14 -15.75 -14.54
C HIS A 116 12.95 -16.74 -14.43
N PRO A 117 11.70 -16.25 -14.52
CA PRO A 117 10.54 -17.14 -14.48
C PRO A 117 10.50 -18.05 -15.72
N THR A 118 9.85 -19.22 -15.60
CA THR A 118 9.58 -20.10 -16.76
C THR A 118 8.70 -19.36 -17.78
N GLU A 119 8.75 -19.73 -19.07
CA GLU A 119 7.98 -19.03 -20.11
C GLU A 119 6.47 -19.00 -19.81
N GLU A 120 5.89 -20.08 -19.32
CA GLU A 120 4.47 -20.15 -18.94
C GLU A 120 4.13 -19.17 -17.82
N VAL A 121 4.96 -19.10 -16.77
CA VAL A 121 4.80 -18.16 -15.66
C VAL A 121 5.00 -16.73 -16.13
N ARG A 122 5.94 -16.49 -17.05
CA ARG A 122 6.28 -15.18 -17.61
C ARG A 122 5.12 -14.55 -18.37
N GLU A 123 4.42 -15.34 -19.20
CA GLU A 123 3.24 -14.84 -19.93
C GLU A 123 2.13 -14.41 -18.97
N MET A 124 1.80 -15.28 -18.01
CA MET A 124 0.75 -14.99 -17.04
C MET A 124 1.13 -13.85 -16.07
N ALA A 125 2.38 -13.80 -15.62
CA ALA A 125 2.88 -12.70 -14.79
C ALA A 125 2.89 -11.36 -15.53
N THR A 126 3.14 -11.38 -16.86
CA THR A 126 3.03 -10.19 -17.71
C THR A 126 1.61 -9.65 -17.74
N LEU A 127 0.64 -10.50 -17.95
CA LEU A 127 -0.77 -10.13 -17.97
C LEU A 127 -1.21 -9.59 -16.59
N TYR A 128 -0.86 -10.32 -15.54
CA TYR A 128 -1.14 -9.92 -14.15
C TYR A 128 -0.55 -8.52 -13.84
N PHE A 129 0.73 -8.33 -14.15
CA PHE A 129 1.40 -7.05 -13.92
C PHE A 129 0.75 -5.91 -14.70
N HIS A 130 0.39 -6.15 -15.96
CA HIS A 130 -0.23 -5.14 -16.82
C HIS A 130 -1.61 -4.70 -16.29
N ILE A 131 -2.37 -5.61 -15.72
CA ILE A 131 -3.68 -5.29 -15.14
C ILE A 131 -3.49 -4.60 -13.78
N CYS A 132 -2.66 -5.14 -12.90
CA CYS A 132 -2.52 -4.64 -11.53
C CYS A 132 -1.82 -3.28 -11.43
N ILE A 133 -0.98 -2.91 -12.41
CA ILE A 133 -0.28 -1.61 -12.39
C ILE A 133 -1.25 -0.42 -12.42
N TRP A 134 -2.43 -0.60 -13.00
CA TRP A 134 -3.48 0.42 -12.98
C TRP A 134 -4.06 0.70 -11.59
N GLY A 135 -3.80 -0.19 -10.63
CA GLY A 135 -4.09 0.04 -9.21
C GLY A 135 -3.09 0.95 -8.49
N ALA A 136 -1.93 1.25 -9.09
CA ALA A 136 -0.89 2.06 -8.47
C ALA A 136 -1.34 3.47 -8.06
N PRO A 137 -2.15 4.22 -8.84
CA PRO A 137 -2.68 5.52 -8.41
C PRO A 137 -3.49 5.44 -7.12
N ALA A 138 -4.33 4.41 -6.99
CA ALA A 138 -5.13 4.20 -5.79
C ALA A 138 -4.25 3.86 -4.57
N MET A 139 -3.27 2.96 -4.73
CA MET A 139 -2.37 2.55 -3.64
C MET A 139 -1.47 3.68 -3.16
N LEU A 140 -0.83 4.40 -4.07
CA LEU A 140 0.06 5.51 -3.71
C LEU A 140 -0.71 6.73 -3.21
N GLY A 141 -1.89 6.99 -3.74
CA GLY A 141 -2.82 7.97 -3.20
C GLY A 141 -3.25 7.62 -1.77
N LEU A 142 -3.54 6.34 -1.52
CA LEU A 142 -3.87 5.83 -0.19
C LEU A 142 -2.69 5.98 0.80
N TYR A 143 -1.44 5.85 0.36
CA TYR A 143 -0.27 6.09 1.22
C TYR A 143 -0.18 7.55 1.66
N GLY A 144 -0.40 8.50 0.74
CA GLY A 144 -0.46 9.92 1.08
C GLY A 144 -1.60 10.23 2.05
N LEU A 145 -2.78 9.72 1.77
CA LEU A 145 -3.98 9.93 2.60
C LEU A 145 -3.83 9.31 3.99
N SER A 146 -3.37 8.06 4.08
CA SER A 146 -3.19 7.36 5.36
C SER A 146 -2.08 7.99 6.19
N GLY A 147 -0.97 8.44 5.57
CA GLY A 147 0.08 9.18 6.27
C GLY A 147 -0.44 10.48 6.85
N TRP A 148 -1.20 11.24 6.09
CA TRP A 148 -1.84 12.46 6.56
C TRP A 148 -2.81 12.20 7.74
N TYR A 149 -3.65 11.17 7.62
CA TYR A 149 -4.61 10.79 8.65
C TYR A 149 -3.93 10.37 9.96
N ILE A 150 -2.89 9.55 9.87
CA ILE A 150 -2.08 9.13 11.03
C ILE A 150 -1.42 10.35 11.68
N GLY A 151 -0.87 11.28 10.89
CA GLY A 151 -0.26 12.50 11.40
C GLY A 151 -1.23 13.39 12.20
N CYS A 152 -2.50 13.46 11.80
CA CYS A 152 -3.54 14.17 12.55
C CYS A 152 -3.94 13.42 13.83
N LEU A 153 -4.04 12.08 13.79
CA LEU A 153 -4.46 11.27 14.94
C LEU A 153 -3.41 11.19 16.04
N LEU A 154 -2.13 11.08 15.69
CA LEU A 154 -1.04 10.99 16.68
C LEU A 154 -0.99 12.23 17.60
N TYR A 155 -1.29 13.39 17.06
CA TYR A 155 -1.30 14.61 17.86
C TYR A 155 -2.54 14.75 18.77
N THR A 156 -3.70 14.21 18.36
CA THR A 156 -4.91 14.26 19.20
C THR A 156 -4.80 13.36 20.42
N SER A 157 -3.99 12.30 20.39
CA SER A 157 -3.75 11.43 21.54
C SER A 157 -2.75 12.03 22.53
N ASP A 158 -1.71 12.72 22.03
CA ASP A 158 -0.71 13.41 22.88
C ASP A 158 -1.24 14.72 23.52
N ALA A 159 -2.31 15.29 22.97
CA ALA A 159 -2.93 16.51 23.53
C ALA A 159 -4.03 16.22 24.58
N ALA A 160 -4.34 14.95 24.81
CA ALA A 160 -5.35 14.50 25.77
C ALA A 160 -4.75 14.11 27.14
N ASP A 161 -3.43 14.09 27.27
CA ASP A 161 -2.65 13.94 28.51
C ASP A 161 -2.15 15.32 28.99
#